data_941439e8fabc466984b90a36cae50ff2
#
_entry.id   941439e8fabc466984b90a36cae50ff2
#
_cell.length_a   1.000
_cell.length_b   1.000
_cell.length_c   1.000
_cell.angle_alpha   90.00
_cell.angle_beta   90.00
_cell.angle_gamma   90.00
#
_symmetry.space_group_name_H-M   'P 1'
#
loop_
_entity.id
_entity.type
_entity.pdbx_description
1 polymer ?
#
loop_
_entity_poly.entity_id
_entity_poly.type
_entity_poly.pdbx_seq_one_letter_code
_entity_poly.pdbx_strand_id
1 'polypeptide(L)'
;MKVRNLMLSLAFIATGCHGFAATKGDKHMRGEVKLDGSSTVFPIAEAAAEEFQKLYPRVRVTVGLSGTGGGMKKFGSGDIDIATASRKMKPAETKRIQEAKIEYTELPLASDGISVVVNPSNTWATQLTMAQLKQIWQPGSSIKTWKDINPAWPQEKIKLYGPGPDSGTFDFFTEHVMGTARLSRSDYVASEDDNVMVTGVSKDRFAMAYLGYAYYEENKKLMNVVALAKDKDAVIPSPKTIEDGTYPLARPLVVYVNNKSAQQKPEVKLFVTFLMQNVGALAKEVGYIPLKDAVYTETLRKFEAATGGPTQQSH
;
A
#
# COMPACT_ATOMS: atom_id res chain seq x y z
N MET A 1 18.77 46.75 -32.40
CA MET A 1 18.72 45.89 -31.22
C MET A 1 18.02 44.59 -31.59
N LYS A 2 18.76 43.48 -31.73
CA LYS A 2 18.22 42.17 -32.10
C LYS A 2 17.94 41.36 -30.86
N VAL A 3 16.68 41.04 -30.60
CA VAL A 3 16.27 40.15 -29.52
C VAL A 3 16.47 38.71 -30.01
N ARG A 4 17.39 37.96 -29.40
CA ARG A 4 17.63 36.55 -29.65
C ARG A 4 16.67 35.73 -28.80
N ASN A 5 15.71 35.06 -29.49
CA ASN A 5 14.86 34.03 -28.86
C ASN A 5 15.73 32.83 -28.45
N LEU A 6 15.79 32.57 -27.16
CA LEU A 6 16.38 31.37 -26.57
C LEU A 6 15.29 30.30 -26.49
N MET A 7 15.27 29.39 -27.44
CA MET A 7 14.46 28.18 -27.37
C MET A 7 15.05 27.25 -26.30
N LEU A 8 14.33 27.08 -25.19
CA LEU A 8 14.61 26.04 -24.21
C LEU A 8 14.13 24.69 -24.79
N SER A 9 15.08 23.87 -25.19
CA SER A 9 14.81 22.48 -25.57
C SER A 9 14.49 21.70 -24.28
N LEU A 10 13.20 21.35 -24.09
CA LEU A 10 12.80 20.33 -23.12
C LEU A 10 13.35 18.99 -23.60
N ALA A 11 14.38 18.49 -22.95
CA ALA A 11 14.80 17.11 -23.10
C ALA A 11 13.76 16.22 -22.43
N PHE A 12 12.93 15.56 -23.22
CA PHE A 12 12.13 14.42 -22.77
C PHE A 12 13.10 13.32 -22.33
N ILE A 13 13.25 13.12 -21.04
CA ILE A 13 13.87 11.93 -20.49
C ILE A 13 12.89 10.80 -20.78
N ALA A 14 13.22 9.97 -21.76
CA ALA A 14 12.53 8.73 -22.03
C ALA A 14 12.75 7.81 -20.82
N THR A 15 11.82 7.82 -19.87
CA THR A 15 11.70 6.80 -18.83
C THR A 15 11.53 5.46 -19.55
N GLY A 16 12.47 4.54 -19.33
CA GLY A 16 12.50 3.25 -19.97
C GLY A 16 11.18 2.51 -19.75
N CYS A 17 10.50 2.19 -20.84
CA CYS A 17 9.39 1.26 -20.85
C CYS A 17 9.89 -0.09 -20.29
N HIS A 18 9.65 -0.35 -19.02
CA HIS A 18 9.68 -1.71 -18.48
C HIS A 18 8.50 -2.43 -19.14
N GLY A 19 8.78 -3.24 -20.15
CA GLY A 19 7.75 -4.04 -20.81
C GLY A 19 7.17 -5.02 -19.80
N PHE A 20 5.91 -4.82 -19.43
CA PHE A 20 5.17 -5.80 -18.63
C PHE A 20 5.07 -7.13 -19.37
N ALA A 21 5.20 -8.24 -18.64
CA ALA A 21 5.09 -9.58 -19.22
C ALA A 21 3.70 -9.76 -19.84
N ALA A 22 3.65 -9.92 -21.16
CA ALA A 22 2.41 -10.15 -21.87
C ALA A 22 1.94 -11.58 -21.61
N THR A 23 0.81 -11.72 -20.93
CA THR A 23 0.12 -13.00 -20.79
C THR A 23 -0.41 -13.37 -22.17
N LYS A 24 -0.14 -14.58 -22.66
CA LYS A 24 -0.70 -15.05 -23.95
C LYS A 24 -2.18 -15.39 -23.76
N GLY A 25 -3.06 -14.47 -24.11
CA GLY A 25 -4.51 -14.67 -24.14
C GLY A 25 -5.10 -14.24 -25.49
N ASP A 26 -6.33 -14.63 -25.75
CA ASP A 26 -7.06 -14.19 -26.95
C ASP A 26 -7.32 -12.68 -26.87
N LYS A 27 -6.73 -11.90 -27.76
CA LYS A 27 -6.94 -10.44 -27.88
C LYS A 27 -8.40 -10.04 -28.15
N HIS A 28 -9.24 -11.00 -28.56
CA HIS A 28 -10.66 -10.80 -28.79
C HIS A 28 -11.51 -11.11 -27.55
N MET A 29 -10.88 -11.56 -26.44
CA MET A 29 -11.56 -11.81 -25.17
C MET A 29 -12.42 -10.62 -24.75
N ARG A 30 -13.61 -10.92 -24.24
CA ARG A 30 -14.56 -9.92 -23.71
C ARG A 30 -15.03 -10.40 -22.36
N GLY A 31 -15.36 -9.46 -21.50
CA GLY A 31 -15.92 -9.77 -20.20
C GLY A 31 -15.70 -8.65 -19.19
N GLU A 32 -15.96 -8.97 -17.95
CA GLU A 32 -15.83 -8.01 -16.84
C GLU A 32 -15.13 -8.67 -15.66
N VAL A 33 -14.13 -7.97 -15.10
CA VAL A 33 -13.45 -8.32 -13.85
C VAL A 33 -13.77 -7.26 -12.82
N LYS A 34 -14.31 -7.67 -11.68
CA LYS A 34 -14.70 -6.78 -10.59
C LYS A 34 -13.81 -6.97 -9.39
N LEU A 35 -13.06 -5.93 -9.03
CA LEU A 35 -12.28 -5.83 -7.80
C LEU A 35 -12.88 -4.77 -6.87
N ASP A 36 -12.81 -5.00 -5.58
CA ASP A 36 -13.16 -3.96 -4.59
C ASP A 36 -12.47 -4.24 -3.25
N GLY A 37 -12.21 -3.18 -2.48
CA GLY A 37 -11.71 -3.30 -1.12
C GLY A 37 -10.75 -2.20 -0.70
N SER A 38 -9.53 -2.60 -0.36
CA SER A 38 -8.52 -1.76 0.30
C SER A 38 -8.08 -0.56 -0.53
N SER A 39 -8.14 0.63 0.06
CA SER A 39 -7.56 1.87 -0.49
C SER A 39 -6.04 1.75 -0.73
N THR A 40 -5.34 0.99 0.10
CA THR A 40 -3.89 0.79 -0.03
C THR A 40 -3.54 -0.14 -1.20
N VAL A 41 -4.36 -1.16 -1.47
CA VAL A 41 -4.13 -2.04 -2.62
C VAL A 41 -4.62 -1.40 -3.92
N PHE A 42 -5.48 -0.40 -3.83
CA PHE A 42 -6.07 0.28 -4.98
C PHE A 42 -5.03 0.74 -6.02
N PRO A 43 -3.91 1.40 -5.68
CA PRO A 43 -2.93 1.84 -6.68
C PRO A 43 -2.32 0.68 -7.49
N ILE A 44 -2.01 -0.46 -6.84
CA ILE A 44 -1.52 -1.66 -7.56
C ILE A 44 -2.60 -2.22 -8.47
N ALA A 45 -3.84 -2.31 -7.96
CA ALA A 45 -4.96 -2.89 -8.70
C ALA A 45 -5.35 -2.02 -9.90
N GLU A 46 -5.32 -0.70 -9.75
CA GLU A 46 -5.60 0.28 -10.82
C GLU A 46 -4.52 0.24 -11.89
N ALA A 47 -3.25 0.30 -11.52
CA ALA A 47 -2.13 0.17 -12.47
C ALA A 47 -2.18 -1.16 -13.23
N ALA A 48 -2.48 -2.28 -12.54
CA ALA A 48 -2.67 -3.57 -13.19
C ALA A 48 -3.86 -3.57 -14.16
N ALA A 49 -4.98 -2.93 -13.79
CA ALA A 49 -6.16 -2.83 -14.64
C ALA A 49 -5.88 -2.00 -15.90
N GLU A 50 -5.19 -0.87 -15.77
CA GLU A 50 -4.80 -0.03 -16.90
C GLU A 50 -3.88 -0.77 -17.88
N GLU A 51 -2.82 -1.40 -17.39
CA GLU A 51 -1.88 -2.14 -18.23
C GLU A 51 -2.53 -3.37 -18.88
N PHE A 52 -3.39 -4.07 -18.12
CA PHE A 52 -4.14 -5.20 -18.66
C PHE A 52 -5.11 -4.79 -19.76
N GLN A 53 -5.84 -3.68 -19.60
CA GLN A 53 -6.81 -3.19 -20.60
C GLN A 53 -6.14 -2.70 -21.88
N LYS A 54 -4.85 -2.26 -21.84
CA LYS A 54 -4.07 -1.98 -23.06
C LYS A 54 -3.85 -3.24 -23.89
N LEU A 55 -3.67 -4.41 -23.24
CA LEU A 55 -3.50 -5.71 -23.92
C LEU A 55 -4.84 -6.33 -24.34
N TYR A 56 -5.89 -6.14 -23.52
CA TYR A 56 -7.22 -6.72 -23.70
C TYR A 56 -8.32 -5.64 -23.65
N PRO A 57 -8.43 -4.78 -24.65
CA PRO A 57 -9.28 -3.58 -24.63
C PRO A 57 -10.79 -3.86 -24.60
N ARG A 58 -11.19 -5.13 -24.77
CA ARG A 58 -12.59 -5.56 -24.71
C ARG A 58 -12.94 -6.19 -23.36
N VAL A 59 -11.99 -6.32 -22.43
CA VAL A 59 -12.24 -6.73 -21.06
C VAL A 59 -12.32 -5.48 -20.20
N ARG A 60 -13.44 -5.30 -19.52
CA ARG A 60 -13.61 -4.21 -18.55
C ARG A 60 -13.11 -4.67 -17.19
N VAL A 61 -12.13 -3.97 -16.64
CA VAL A 61 -11.69 -4.16 -15.25
C VAL A 61 -12.19 -2.99 -14.40
N THR A 62 -12.94 -3.28 -13.37
CA THR A 62 -13.48 -2.26 -12.46
C THR A 62 -12.83 -2.44 -11.08
N VAL A 63 -12.20 -1.38 -10.57
CA VAL A 63 -11.56 -1.37 -9.25
C VAL A 63 -12.35 -0.43 -8.34
N GLY A 64 -12.96 -0.98 -7.30
CA GLY A 64 -13.72 -0.23 -6.29
C GLY A 64 -12.89 0.06 -5.05
N LEU A 65 -13.33 1.05 -4.26
CA LEU A 65 -12.64 1.59 -3.10
C LEU A 65 -13.57 1.65 -1.89
N SER A 66 -13.96 0.49 -1.33
CA SER A 66 -14.85 0.44 -0.17
C SER A 66 -14.16 0.08 1.15
N GLY A 67 -12.82 0.05 1.15
CA GLY A 67 -12.00 -0.44 2.27
C GLY A 67 -12.01 -1.96 2.37
N THR A 68 -11.02 -2.55 3.06
CA THR A 68 -10.90 -4.02 3.19
C THR A 68 -12.19 -4.68 3.68
N GLY A 69 -12.86 -4.11 4.70
CA GLY A 69 -14.10 -4.65 5.25
C GLY A 69 -15.28 -4.60 4.27
N GLY A 70 -15.38 -3.52 3.49
CA GLY A 70 -16.39 -3.36 2.44
C GLY A 70 -16.18 -4.37 1.31
N GLY A 71 -14.93 -4.52 0.84
CA GLY A 71 -14.54 -5.54 -0.14
C GLY A 71 -14.88 -6.96 0.32
N MET A 72 -14.52 -7.31 1.57
CA MET A 72 -14.85 -8.63 2.15
C MET A 72 -16.34 -8.88 2.25
N LYS A 73 -17.15 -7.84 2.50
CA LYS A 73 -18.61 -7.95 2.50
C LYS A 73 -19.14 -8.28 1.10
N LYS A 74 -18.73 -7.52 0.08
CA LYS A 74 -19.12 -7.73 -1.32
C LYS A 74 -18.62 -9.08 -1.86
N PHE A 75 -17.41 -9.48 -1.46
CA PHE A 75 -16.86 -10.78 -1.80
C PHE A 75 -17.70 -11.92 -1.23
N GLY A 76 -18.06 -11.84 0.05
CA GLY A 76 -18.93 -12.83 0.71
C GLY A 76 -20.37 -12.86 0.17
N SER A 77 -20.84 -11.81 -0.51
CA SER A 77 -22.13 -11.77 -1.22
C SER A 77 -22.01 -12.24 -2.68
N GLY A 78 -20.80 -12.48 -3.20
CA GLY A 78 -20.58 -12.85 -4.61
C GLY A 78 -20.71 -11.70 -5.61
N ASP A 79 -20.70 -10.45 -5.14
CA ASP A 79 -20.89 -9.25 -5.99
C ASP A 79 -19.63 -8.89 -6.78
N ILE A 80 -18.46 -9.39 -6.33
CA ILE A 80 -17.15 -9.15 -6.94
C ILE A 80 -16.36 -10.44 -7.12
N ASP A 81 -15.45 -10.44 -8.08
CA ASP A 81 -14.60 -11.58 -8.41
C ASP A 81 -13.36 -11.64 -7.48
N ILE A 82 -12.86 -10.47 -7.07
CA ILE A 82 -11.61 -10.31 -6.33
C ILE A 82 -11.80 -9.29 -5.21
N ALA A 83 -11.50 -9.68 -3.97
CA ALA A 83 -11.43 -8.73 -2.87
C ALA A 83 -9.98 -8.28 -2.64
N THR A 84 -9.74 -6.97 -2.56
CA THR A 84 -8.45 -6.40 -2.20
C THR A 84 -8.38 -6.12 -0.70
N ALA A 85 -7.25 -6.43 -0.05
CA ALA A 85 -7.12 -6.31 1.39
C ALA A 85 -5.70 -5.89 1.81
N SER A 86 -5.63 -5.06 2.84
CA SER A 86 -4.39 -4.64 3.50
C SER A 86 -4.20 -5.28 4.87
N ARG A 87 -4.91 -6.35 5.13
CA ARG A 87 -4.82 -7.23 6.29
C ARG A 87 -5.40 -8.61 5.98
N LYS A 88 -5.09 -9.57 6.81
CA LYS A 88 -5.78 -10.87 6.73
C LYS A 88 -7.27 -10.75 7.08
N MET A 89 -8.06 -11.71 6.59
CA MET A 89 -9.47 -11.82 6.94
C MET A 89 -9.67 -11.92 8.44
N LYS A 90 -10.67 -11.21 8.95
CA LYS A 90 -11.15 -11.37 10.33
C LYS A 90 -11.97 -12.67 10.47
N PRO A 91 -12.04 -13.29 11.66
CA PRO A 91 -12.83 -14.52 11.86
C PRO A 91 -14.29 -14.43 11.38
N ALA A 92 -14.94 -13.27 11.62
CA ALA A 92 -16.31 -13.05 11.15
C ALA A 92 -16.44 -12.97 9.61
N GLU A 93 -15.41 -12.47 8.92
CA GLU A 93 -15.35 -12.43 7.45
C GLU A 93 -15.15 -13.84 6.89
N THR A 94 -14.21 -14.60 7.47
CA THR A 94 -13.96 -16.00 7.11
C THR A 94 -15.24 -16.83 7.28
N LYS A 95 -15.95 -16.69 8.42
CA LYS A 95 -17.21 -17.40 8.67
C LYS A 95 -18.26 -17.09 7.59
N ARG A 96 -18.46 -15.81 7.24
CA ARG A 96 -19.41 -15.39 6.18
C ARG A 96 -19.09 -16.02 4.83
N ILE A 97 -17.80 -16.04 4.45
CA ILE A 97 -17.35 -16.61 3.17
C ILE A 97 -17.56 -18.12 3.14
N GLN A 98 -17.32 -18.80 4.28
CA GLN A 98 -17.59 -20.25 4.42
C GLN A 98 -19.09 -20.56 4.35
N GLU A 99 -19.94 -19.79 5.02
CA GLU A 99 -21.40 -19.93 4.95
C GLU A 99 -21.94 -19.71 3.52
N ALA A 100 -21.33 -18.79 2.78
CA ALA A 100 -21.62 -18.56 1.36
C ALA A 100 -21.02 -19.63 0.44
N LYS A 101 -20.27 -20.61 0.97
CA LYS A 101 -19.59 -21.67 0.22
C LYS A 101 -18.69 -21.15 -0.91
N ILE A 102 -18.03 -20.01 -0.65
CA ILE A 102 -17.08 -19.43 -1.59
C ILE A 102 -15.69 -20.02 -1.31
N GLU A 103 -15.21 -20.80 -2.28
CA GLU A 103 -13.81 -21.21 -2.33
C GLU A 103 -12.97 -20.08 -2.92
N TYR A 104 -11.84 -19.79 -2.31
CA TYR A 104 -10.98 -18.70 -2.74
C TYR A 104 -9.49 -19.05 -2.65
N THR A 105 -8.69 -18.34 -3.41
CA THR A 105 -7.23 -18.35 -3.30
C THR A 105 -6.77 -17.00 -2.79
N GLU A 106 -5.95 -17.00 -1.73
CA GLU A 106 -5.25 -15.82 -1.22
C GLU A 106 -3.94 -15.63 -2.01
N LEU A 107 -3.75 -14.46 -2.59
CA LEU A 107 -2.59 -14.10 -3.40
C LEU A 107 -1.90 -12.88 -2.75
N PRO A 108 -0.72 -13.03 -2.14
CA PRO A 108 0.05 -11.91 -1.60
C PRO A 108 0.63 -11.07 -2.75
N LEU A 109 0.49 -9.75 -2.64
CA LEU A 109 0.94 -8.80 -3.66
C LEU A 109 2.25 -8.11 -3.27
N ALA A 110 2.31 -7.58 -2.05
CA ALA A 110 3.42 -6.78 -1.55
C ALA A 110 3.34 -6.66 -0.02
N SER A 111 4.36 -6.06 0.56
CA SER A 111 4.32 -5.56 1.93
C SER A 111 4.37 -4.04 1.92
N ASP A 112 3.60 -3.41 2.80
CA ASP A 112 3.64 -1.97 3.03
C ASP A 112 4.09 -1.70 4.47
N GLY A 113 4.84 -0.59 4.65
CA GLY A 113 5.28 -0.13 5.94
C GLY A 113 5.24 1.39 6.02
N ILE A 114 4.89 1.90 7.20
CA ILE A 114 4.91 3.34 7.47
C ILE A 114 6.10 3.65 8.36
N SER A 115 6.95 4.58 7.92
CA SER A 115 8.07 5.11 8.70
C SER A 115 7.62 6.34 9.46
N VAL A 116 7.91 6.38 10.76
CA VAL A 116 7.88 7.59 11.58
C VAL A 116 9.26 8.21 11.54
N VAL A 117 9.35 9.48 11.16
CA VAL A 117 10.61 10.15 10.87
C VAL A 117 10.74 11.48 11.60
N VAL A 118 11.98 11.85 11.89
CA VAL A 118 12.35 13.10 12.54
C VAL A 118 13.54 13.73 11.82
N ASN A 119 13.80 15.01 12.09
CA ASN A 119 14.98 15.70 11.54
C ASN A 119 16.29 14.99 11.96
N PRO A 120 17.34 14.97 11.11
CA PRO A 120 18.63 14.37 11.45
C PRO A 120 19.27 14.92 12.73
N SER A 121 19.01 16.19 13.07
CA SER A 121 19.49 16.84 14.30
C SER A 121 18.64 16.51 15.54
N ASN A 122 17.55 15.77 15.40
CA ASN A 122 16.77 15.25 16.50
C ASN A 122 17.43 13.96 17.02
N THR A 123 18.23 14.09 18.07
CA THR A 123 18.98 12.97 18.66
C THR A 123 18.31 12.36 19.89
N TRP A 124 17.13 12.89 20.29
CA TRP A 124 16.42 12.46 21.50
C TRP A 124 15.27 11.50 21.20
N ALA A 125 14.54 11.67 20.12
CA ALA A 125 13.38 10.82 19.79
C ALA A 125 13.80 9.67 18.88
N THR A 126 14.71 8.83 19.34
CA THR A 126 15.21 7.66 18.58
C THR A 126 14.26 6.49 18.59
N GLN A 127 13.34 6.43 19.56
CA GLN A 127 12.32 5.41 19.67
C GLN A 127 11.04 5.96 20.32
N LEU A 128 9.92 5.37 19.95
CA LEU A 128 8.59 5.61 20.52
C LEU A 128 7.84 4.29 20.71
N THR A 129 6.99 4.25 21.72
CA THR A 129 6.00 3.17 21.82
C THR A 129 4.78 3.49 20.94
N MET A 130 4.02 2.46 20.55
CA MET A 130 2.75 2.65 19.85
C MET A 130 1.75 3.48 20.68
N ALA A 131 1.80 3.37 22.01
CA ALA A 131 0.98 4.18 22.90
C ALA A 131 1.37 5.68 22.85
N GLN A 132 2.66 6.00 22.86
CA GLN A 132 3.12 7.38 22.69
C GLN A 132 2.75 7.94 21.32
N LEU A 133 2.91 7.14 20.26
CA LEU A 133 2.51 7.52 18.92
C LEU A 133 1.00 7.84 18.85
N LYS A 134 0.17 7.02 19.49
CA LYS A 134 -1.27 7.28 19.63
C LYS A 134 -1.53 8.59 20.38
N GLN A 135 -0.88 8.83 21.51
CA GLN A 135 -1.04 10.06 22.30
C GLN A 135 -0.68 11.30 21.47
N ILE A 136 0.36 11.23 20.64
CA ILE A 136 0.77 12.33 19.77
C ILE A 136 -0.30 12.65 18.72
N TRP A 137 -0.84 11.61 18.07
CA TRP A 137 -1.68 11.78 16.87
C TRP A 137 -3.18 11.69 17.10
N GLN A 138 -3.66 11.35 18.32
CA GLN A 138 -5.10 11.28 18.61
C GLN A 138 -5.80 12.63 18.52
N PRO A 139 -7.10 12.69 18.21
CA PRO A 139 -7.90 13.89 18.29
C PRO A 139 -7.81 14.51 19.68
N GLY A 140 -7.69 15.84 19.73
CA GLY A 140 -7.61 16.56 21.02
C GLY A 140 -6.36 16.27 21.83
N SER A 141 -5.29 15.76 21.23
CA SER A 141 -4.03 15.46 21.88
C SER A 141 -3.52 16.63 22.73
N SER A 142 -3.17 16.36 23.99
CA SER A 142 -2.49 17.31 24.88
C SER A 142 -1.00 17.42 24.59
N ILE A 143 -0.42 16.50 23.83
CA ILE A 143 0.99 16.54 23.45
C ILE A 143 1.22 17.69 22.45
N LYS A 144 1.94 18.69 22.89
CA LYS A 144 2.31 19.89 22.09
C LYS A 144 3.81 20.03 21.93
N THR A 145 4.57 19.61 22.92
CA THR A 145 6.03 19.72 22.97
C THR A 145 6.68 18.34 23.09
N TRP A 146 7.94 18.26 22.74
CA TRP A 146 8.73 17.03 22.93
C TRP A 146 8.79 16.61 24.41
N LYS A 147 8.86 17.59 25.31
CA LYS A 147 8.84 17.33 26.77
C LYS A 147 7.56 16.68 27.27
N ASP A 148 6.43 16.90 26.60
CA ASP A 148 5.15 16.27 26.99
C ASP A 148 5.17 14.75 26.76
N ILE A 149 6.04 14.27 25.83
CA ILE A 149 6.24 12.84 25.59
C ILE A 149 7.23 12.24 26.59
N ASN A 150 8.32 12.95 26.85
CA ASN A 150 9.36 12.53 27.80
C ASN A 150 9.94 13.78 28.50
N PRO A 151 9.88 13.87 29.82
CA PRO A 151 10.39 15.02 30.59
C PRO A 151 11.85 15.40 30.35
N ALA A 152 12.67 14.45 29.89
CA ALA A 152 14.09 14.68 29.54
C ALA A 152 14.29 15.32 28.15
N TRP A 153 13.24 15.43 27.34
CA TRP A 153 13.33 15.98 25.99
C TRP A 153 13.09 17.50 25.97
N PRO A 154 13.44 18.19 24.85
CA PRO A 154 13.28 19.65 24.76
C PRO A 154 11.84 20.12 24.97
N GLN A 155 11.68 21.30 25.61
CA GLN A 155 10.39 21.96 25.76
C GLN A 155 10.01 22.75 24.49
N GLU A 156 10.28 22.17 23.33
CA GLU A 156 10.02 22.78 22.03
C GLU A 156 8.78 22.15 21.38
N LYS A 157 8.03 22.97 20.67
CA LYS A 157 6.80 22.53 20.00
C LYS A 157 7.13 21.49 18.91
N ILE A 158 6.39 20.39 18.90
CA ILE A 158 6.50 19.41 17.81
C ILE A 158 5.77 19.96 16.59
N LYS A 159 6.46 20.04 15.46
CA LYS A 159 5.83 20.30 14.16
C LYS A 159 5.50 19.00 13.48
N LEU A 160 4.22 18.73 13.33
CA LEU A 160 3.72 17.49 12.79
C LEU A 160 3.40 17.64 11.30
N TYR A 161 3.85 16.68 10.51
CA TYR A 161 3.56 16.54 9.08
C TYR A 161 3.04 15.13 8.82
N GLY A 162 2.09 14.99 7.92
CA GLY A 162 1.57 13.67 7.57
C GLY A 162 0.71 13.70 6.33
N PRO A 163 0.37 12.52 5.80
CA PRO A 163 -0.55 12.40 4.67
C PRO A 163 -1.91 13.00 4.97
N GLY A 164 -2.57 13.48 3.93
CA GLY A 164 -3.93 13.97 3.99
C GLY A 164 -4.99 12.86 3.97
N PRO A 165 -6.28 13.21 4.09
CA PRO A 165 -7.36 12.25 4.26
C PRO A 165 -7.64 11.37 3.03
N ASP A 166 -7.11 11.71 1.85
CA ASP A 166 -7.27 10.92 0.63
C ASP A 166 -6.15 9.87 0.45
N SER A 167 -5.17 9.86 1.37
CA SER A 167 -4.04 8.92 1.35
C SER A 167 -4.37 7.57 2.00
N GLY A 168 -4.02 6.47 1.32
CA GLY A 168 -4.06 5.12 1.89
C GLY A 168 -3.10 4.94 3.08
N THR A 169 -2.01 5.72 3.15
CA THR A 169 -1.10 5.78 4.28
C THR A 169 -1.76 6.40 5.50
N PHE A 170 -2.57 7.45 5.32
CA PHE A 170 -3.39 8.05 6.37
C PHE A 170 -4.42 7.05 6.94
N ASP A 171 -5.15 6.37 6.06
CA ASP A 171 -6.14 5.38 6.47
C ASP A 171 -5.49 4.26 7.29
N PHE A 172 -4.36 3.73 6.83
CA PHE A 172 -3.64 2.68 7.56
C PHE A 172 -3.08 3.15 8.89
N PHE A 173 -2.37 4.28 8.90
CA PHE A 173 -1.80 4.82 10.13
C PHE A 173 -2.88 5.02 11.19
N THR A 174 -3.98 5.66 10.82
CA THR A 174 -5.06 5.95 11.75
C THR A 174 -5.78 4.68 12.21
N GLU A 175 -6.09 3.73 11.31
CA GLU A 175 -6.67 2.45 11.70
C GLU A 175 -5.76 1.67 12.66
N HIS A 176 -4.46 1.66 12.39
CA HIS A 176 -3.51 0.83 13.15
C HIS A 176 -3.12 1.45 14.49
N VAL A 177 -2.92 2.77 14.54
CA VAL A 177 -2.49 3.49 15.74
C VAL A 177 -3.68 3.88 16.61
N MET A 178 -4.79 4.35 16.01
CA MET A 178 -5.98 4.79 16.74
C MET A 178 -7.00 3.66 16.97
N GLY A 179 -6.95 2.61 16.17
CA GLY A 179 -7.96 1.55 16.13
C GLY A 179 -9.16 1.88 15.23
N THR A 180 -9.19 3.05 14.62
CA THR A 180 -10.27 3.52 13.75
C THR A 180 -9.68 4.33 12.60
N ALA A 181 -9.97 3.93 11.37
CA ALA A 181 -9.54 4.66 10.18
C ALA A 181 -10.07 6.10 10.19
N ARG A 182 -9.23 7.02 9.72
CA ARG A 182 -9.52 8.46 9.61
C ARG A 182 -9.68 9.20 10.94
N LEU A 183 -9.39 8.57 12.06
CA LEU A 183 -9.41 9.20 13.38
C LEU A 183 -8.03 9.79 13.68
N SER A 184 -7.87 11.11 13.56
CA SER A 184 -6.61 11.81 13.81
C SER A 184 -6.86 13.24 14.31
N ARG A 185 -5.82 13.87 14.89
CA ARG A 185 -5.80 15.31 15.12
C ARG A 185 -5.81 16.05 13.77
N SER A 186 -6.25 17.32 13.78
CA SER A 186 -6.31 18.14 12.57
C SER A 186 -5.27 19.28 12.55
N ASP A 187 -4.54 19.49 13.65
CA ASP A 187 -3.58 20.57 13.81
C ASP A 187 -2.15 20.14 13.38
N TYR A 188 -2.03 19.49 12.24
CA TYR A 188 -0.76 19.14 11.58
C TYR A 188 -0.78 19.62 10.13
N VAL A 189 0.38 19.65 9.48
CA VAL A 189 0.49 19.95 8.05
C VAL A 189 0.16 18.68 7.27
N ALA A 190 -1.03 18.67 6.68
CA ALA A 190 -1.51 17.58 5.85
C ALA A 190 -1.16 17.81 4.37
N SER A 191 -0.69 16.78 3.66
CA SER A 191 -0.45 16.82 2.23
C SER A 191 -0.55 15.44 1.61
N GLU A 192 -1.08 15.36 0.38
CA GLU A 192 -1.05 14.13 -0.42
C GLU A 192 0.31 13.95 -1.12
N ASP A 193 1.17 14.97 -1.14
CA ASP A 193 2.53 14.92 -1.67
C ASP A 193 3.52 14.62 -0.53
N ASP A 194 4.09 13.42 -0.52
CA ASP A 194 5.08 12.98 0.46
C ASP A 194 6.33 13.87 0.51
N ASN A 195 6.67 14.58 -0.58
CA ASN A 195 7.80 15.54 -0.61
C ASN A 195 7.59 16.71 0.35
N VAL A 196 6.35 17.06 0.68
CA VAL A 196 6.03 18.07 1.70
C VAL A 196 6.50 17.60 3.07
N MET A 197 6.30 16.31 3.41
CA MET A 197 6.77 15.72 4.67
C MET A 197 8.29 15.64 4.70
N VAL A 198 8.92 15.18 3.61
CA VAL A 198 10.38 15.14 3.46
C VAL A 198 10.99 16.54 3.68
N THR A 199 10.44 17.53 3.00
CA THR A 199 10.92 18.93 3.10
C THR A 199 10.70 19.50 4.50
N GLY A 200 9.53 19.28 5.10
CA GLY A 200 9.20 19.76 6.43
C GLY A 200 10.12 19.20 7.49
N VAL A 201 10.34 17.89 7.47
CA VAL A 201 11.22 17.21 8.44
C VAL A 201 12.68 17.61 8.23
N SER A 202 13.16 17.71 6.99
CA SER A 202 14.57 18.04 6.73
C SER A 202 14.96 19.46 7.18
N LYS A 203 14.02 20.40 7.16
CA LYS A 203 14.27 21.83 7.47
C LYS A 203 14.01 22.22 8.92
N ASP A 204 13.26 21.44 9.68
CA ASP A 204 12.88 21.78 11.04
C ASP A 204 13.34 20.71 12.03
N ARG A 205 14.25 21.10 12.94
CA ARG A 205 14.81 20.23 13.97
C ARG A 205 13.75 19.59 14.86
N PHE A 206 12.62 20.25 15.06
CA PHE A 206 11.55 19.82 15.95
C PHE A 206 10.39 19.16 15.19
N ALA A 207 10.57 18.88 13.90
CA ALA A 207 9.56 18.21 13.09
C ALA A 207 9.53 16.71 13.34
N MET A 208 8.32 16.14 13.21
CA MET A 208 8.02 14.73 13.10
C MET A 208 7.05 14.54 11.94
N ALA A 209 7.23 13.46 11.18
CA ALA A 209 6.28 13.04 10.17
C ALA A 209 6.07 11.52 10.21
N TYR A 210 5.03 11.05 9.50
CA TYR A 210 4.94 9.67 9.07
C TYR A 210 4.64 9.62 7.57
N LEU A 211 5.26 8.65 6.88
CA LEU A 211 5.17 8.49 5.43
C LEU A 211 5.47 7.03 5.03
N GLY A 212 5.22 6.67 3.80
CA GLY A 212 5.54 5.34 3.27
C GLY A 212 7.03 5.00 3.40
N TYR A 213 7.34 3.74 3.71
CA TYR A 213 8.72 3.29 3.89
C TYR A 213 9.61 3.55 2.66
N ALA A 214 9.06 3.41 1.46
CA ALA A 214 9.82 3.67 0.23
C ALA A 214 10.32 5.10 0.15
N TYR A 215 9.48 6.09 0.48
CA TYR A 215 9.88 7.49 0.53
C TYR A 215 10.94 7.77 1.59
N TYR A 216 10.85 7.11 2.75
CA TYR A 216 11.91 7.18 3.75
C TYR A 216 13.23 6.62 3.18
N GLU A 217 13.21 5.44 2.57
CA GLU A 217 14.42 4.78 2.06
C GLU A 217 15.12 5.62 0.98
N GLU A 218 14.35 6.24 0.09
CA GLU A 218 14.88 7.16 -0.93
C GLU A 218 15.48 8.44 -0.34
N ASN A 219 14.93 8.90 0.79
CA ASN A 219 15.29 10.18 1.42
C ASN A 219 16.01 10.03 2.77
N LYS A 220 16.52 8.86 3.11
CA LYS A 220 17.12 8.53 4.43
C LYS A 220 18.33 9.40 4.84
N LYS A 221 18.93 10.12 3.91
CA LYS A 221 19.99 11.10 4.21
C LYS A 221 19.43 12.40 4.77
N LEU A 222 18.14 12.68 4.60
CA LEU A 222 17.46 13.92 4.99
C LEU A 222 16.66 13.78 6.28
N MET A 223 16.52 12.56 6.82
CA MET A 223 15.72 12.29 8.01
C MET A 223 16.20 11.04 8.75
N ASN A 224 15.99 11.01 10.05
CA ASN A 224 16.18 9.84 10.89
C ASN A 224 14.84 9.11 11.09
N VAL A 225 14.88 7.78 11.01
CA VAL A 225 13.71 6.98 11.34
C VAL A 225 13.64 6.72 12.84
N VAL A 226 12.43 6.72 13.38
CA VAL A 226 12.16 6.42 14.79
C VAL A 226 11.82 4.94 14.90
N ALA A 227 12.52 4.21 15.78
CA ALA A 227 12.18 2.83 16.10
C ALA A 227 10.84 2.77 16.85
N LEU A 228 10.00 1.80 16.53
CA LEU A 228 8.69 1.63 17.17
C LEU A 228 8.66 0.39 18.04
N ALA A 229 8.18 0.53 19.27
CA ALA A 229 7.97 -0.57 20.20
C ALA A 229 6.47 -0.85 20.35
N LYS A 230 6.07 -2.10 20.11
CA LYS A 230 4.73 -2.58 20.47
C LYS A 230 4.66 -2.90 21.95
N ASP A 231 5.64 -3.62 22.43
CA ASP A 231 5.76 -4.03 23.84
C ASP A 231 7.10 -3.53 24.43
N LYS A 232 8.15 -4.34 24.44
CA LYS A 232 9.44 -4.01 25.06
C LYS A 232 10.51 -3.61 24.05
N ASP A 233 10.56 -4.30 22.91
CA ASP A 233 11.63 -4.13 21.94
C ASP A 233 11.22 -3.18 20.82
N ALA A 234 12.01 -2.13 20.63
CA ALA A 234 11.81 -1.18 19.54
C ALA A 234 12.43 -1.73 18.26
N VAL A 235 11.65 -1.72 17.19
CA VAL A 235 12.03 -2.23 15.87
C VAL A 235 12.13 -1.07 14.89
N ILE A 236 13.20 -1.05 14.09
CA ILE A 236 13.40 -0.12 12.98
C ILE A 236 12.74 -0.71 11.74
N PRO A 237 12.03 0.09 10.91
CA PRO A 237 11.53 -0.37 9.62
C PRO A 237 12.68 -0.72 8.68
N SER A 238 12.58 -1.88 8.09
CA SER A 238 13.48 -2.39 7.05
C SER A 238 12.69 -3.34 6.15
N PRO A 239 13.16 -3.65 4.93
CA PRO A 239 12.48 -4.63 4.10
C PRO A 239 12.21 -5.95 4.86
N LYS A 240 13.19 -6.42 5.64
CA LYS A 240 13.06 -7.64 6.43
C LYS A 240 11.98 -7.52 7.52
N THR A 241 12.02 -6.46 8.35
CA THR A 241 11.09 -6.30 9.49
C THR A 241 9.67 -5.95 9.04
N ILE A 242 9.51 -5.40 7.85
CA ILE A 242 8.21 -5.16 7.21
C ILE A 242 7.68 -6.45 6.59
N GLU A 243 8.51 -7.20 5.86
CA GLU A 243 8.12 -8.48 5.24
C GLU A 243 7.72 -9.53 6.29
N ASP A 244 8.49 -9.67 7.38
CA ASP A 244 8.21 -10.65 8.44
C ASP A 244 7.18 -10.17 9.48
N GLY A 245 6.71 -8.91 9.39
CA GLY A 245 5.67 -8.34 10.25
C GLY A 245 6.13 -8.03 11.67
N THR A 246 7.45 -8.02 11.94
CA THR A 246 8.00 -7.65 13.25
C THR A 246 7.95 -6.14 13.50
N TYR A 247 7.98 -5.34 12.44
CA TYR A 247 7.80 -3.90 12.54
C TYR A 247 6.32 -3.56 12.82
N PRO A 248 6.01 -2.75 13.86
CA PRO A 248 4.63 -2.51 14.28
C PRO A 248 3.72 -1.86 13.22
N LEU A 249 4.26 -1.01 12.35
CA LEU A 249 3.52 -0.37 11.27
C LEU A 249 3.80 -1.04 9.91
N ALA A 250 3.81 -2.37 9.90
CA ALA A 250 3.88 -3.19 8.69
C ALA A 250 2.53 -3.87 8.42
N ARG A 251 2.20 -4.05 7.15
CA ARG A 251 1.00 -4.78 6.73
C ARG A 251 1.20 -5.56 5.44
N PRO A 252 0.58 -6.73 5.29
CA PRO A 252 0.53 -7.44 4.03
C PRO A 252 -0.50 -6.80 3.10
N LEU A 253 -0.19 -6.74 1.82
CA LEU A 253 -1.13 -6.41 0.75
C LEU A 253 -1.48 -7.68 0.02
N VAL A 254 -2.77 -8.03 -0.02
CA VAL A 254 -3.25 -9.31 -0.54
C VAL A 254 -4.51 -9.13 -1.38
N VAL A 255 -4.75 -10.06 -2.28
CA VAL A 255 -6.07 -10.22 -2.90
C VAL A 255 -6.63 -11.60 -2.63
N TYR A 256 -7.93 -11.70 -2.52
CA TYR A 256 -8.69 -12.94 -2.40
C TYR A 256 -9.50 -13.13 -3.68
N VAL A 257 -9.19 -14.17 -4.43
CA VAL A 257 -9.84 -14.48 -5.71
C VAL A 257 -10.89 -15.57 -5.53
N ASN A 258 -12.11 -15.34 -5.99
CA ASN A 258 -13.15 -16.35 -6.02
C ASN A 258 -12.78 -17.40 -7.08
N ASN A 259 -12.48 -18.64 -6.64
CA ASN A 259 -12.04 -19.71 -7.53
C ASN A 259 -13.09 -20.06 -8.58
N LYS A 260 -14.37 -20.11 -8.19
CA LYS A 260 -15.47 -20.37 -9.11
C LYS A 260 -15.59 -19.27 -10.19
N SER A 261 -15.41 -18.02 -9.80
CA SER A 261 -15.37 -16.89 -10.74
C SER A 261 -14.25 -17.06 -11.77
N ALA A 262 -13.04 -17.39 -11.31
CA ALA A 262 -11.89 -17.62 -12.19
C ALA A 262 -12.03 -18.87 -13.07
N GLN A 263 -12.79 -19.89 -12.62
CA GLN A 263 -13.10 -21.08 -13.44
C GLN A 263 -14.13 -20.78 -14.54
N GLN A 264 -15.12 -19.94 -14.24
CA GLN A 264 -16.24 -19.65 -15.15
C GLN A 264 -15.99 -18.45 -16.07
N LYS A 265 -15.10 -17.55 -15.66
CA LYS A 265 -14.76 -16.31 -16.37
C LYS A 265 -13.28 -16.34 -16.77
N PRO A 266 -12.95 -16.70 -18.01
CA PRO A 266 -11.56 -16.76 -18.47
C PRO A 266 -10.84 -15.41 -18.35
N GLU A 267 -11.56 -14.29 -18.47
CA GLU A 267 -11.02 -12.94 -18.28
C GLU A 267 -10.54 -12.70 -16.83
N VAL A 268 -11.24 -13.26 -15.82
CA VAL A 268 -10.83 -13.16 -14.41
C VAL A 268 -9.52 -13.92 -14.19
N LYS A 269 -9.45 -15.16 -14.72
CA LYS A 269 -8.25 -15.98 -14.63
C LYS A 269 -7.04 -15.31 -15.31
N LEU A 270 -7.27 -14.77 -16.51
CA LEU A 270 -6.23 -14.10 -17.28
C LEU A 270 -5.73 -12.83 -16.57
N PHE A 271 -6.65 -12.02 -16.02
CA PHE A 271 -6.29 -10.84 -15.24
C PHE A 271 -5.45 -11.19 -14.01
N VAL A 272 -5.84 -12.21 -13.24
CA VAL A 272 -5.09 -12.67 -12.07
C VAL A 272 -3.70 -13.17 -12.45
N THR A 273 -3.60 -13.93 -13.55
CA THR A 273 -2.30 -14.38 -14.06
C THR A 273 -1.42 -13.18 -14.46
N PHE A 274 -1.97 -12.21 -15.18
CA PHE A 274 -1.28 -10.97 -15.53
C PHE A 274 -0.81 -10.20 -14.29
N LEU A 275 -1.71 -9.99 -13.32
CA LEU A 275 -1.39 -9.32 -12.07
C LEU A 275 -0.20 -10.00 -11.38
N MET A 276 -0.26 -11.31 -11.18
CA MET A 276 0.80 -12.04 -10.45
C MET A 276 2.14 -12.08 -11.19
N GLN A 277 2.14 -12.03 -12.51
CA GLN A 277 3.37 -11.95 -13.30
C GLN A 277 4.03 -10.57 -13.27
N ASN A 278 3.27 -9.51 -12.99
CA ASN A 278 3.74 -8.13 -13.04
C ASN A 278 3.75 -7.44 -11.67
N VAL A 279 3.19 -8.07 -10.64
CA VAL A 279 2.96 -7.44 -9.33
C VAL A 279 4.24 -6.91 -8.66
N GLY A 280 5.39 -7.57 -8.86
CA GLY A 280 6.65 -7.11 -8.29
C GLY A 280 7.11 -5.76 -8.85
N ALA A 281 6.89 -5.51 -10.15
CA ALA A 281 7.16 -4.24 -10.80
C ALA A 281 6.13 -3.18 -10.38
N LEU A 282 4.85 -3.52 -10.44
CA LEU A 282 3.74 -2.64 -10.05
C LEU A 282 3.86 -2.18 -8.58
N ALA A 283 4.21 -3.10 -7.67
CA ALA A 283 4.42 -2.76 -6.26
C ALA A 283 5.54 -1.73 -6.06
N LYS A 284 6.67 -1.88 -6.78
CA LYS A 284 7.77 -0.91 -6.73
C LYS A 284 7.36 0.45 -7.28
N GLU A 285 6.62 0.47 -8.39
CA GLU A 285 6.17 1.71 -9.04
C GLU A 285 5.31 2.56 -8.10
N VAL A 286 4.46 1.93 -7.30
CA VAL A 286 3.59 2.61 -6.33
C VAL A 286 4.22 2.74 -4.93
N GLY A 287 5.53 2.45 -4.78
CA GLY A 287 6.27 2.67 -3.54
C GLY A 287 6.07 1.59 -2.46
N TYR A 288 5.64 0.37 -2.82
CA TYR A 288 5.55 -0.75 -1.88
C TYR A 288 6.74 -1.71 -2.01
N ILE A 289 6.91 -2.57 -1.00
CA ILE A 289 7.98 -3.56 -0.96
C ILE A 289 7.48 -4.83 -1.64
N PRO A 290 8.03 -5.21 -2.83
CA PRO A 290 7.66 -6.45 -3.48
C PRO A 290 8.15 -7.65 -2.67
N LEU A 291 7.44 -8.77 -2.81
CA LEU A 291 7.88 -10.04 -2.27
C LEU A 291 8.92 -10.68 -3.20
N LYS A 292 9.51 -11.78 -2.75
CA LYS A 292 10.46 -12.56 -3.57
C LYS A 292 9.70 -13.22 -4.74
N ASP A 293 10.30 -13.27 -5.92
CA ASP A 293 9.72 -13.87 -7.13
C ASP A 293 9.25 -15.31 -6.91
N ALA A 294 9.97 -16.07 -6.09
CA ALA A 294 9.59 -17.44 -5.72
C ALA A 294 8.20 -17.50 -5.03
N VAL A 295 7.83 -16.47 -4.25
CA VAL A 295 6.50 -16.37 -3.60
C VAL A 295 5.42 -16.19 -4.65
N TYR A 296 5.64 -15.29 -5.61
CA TYR A 296 4.69 -15.04 -6.70
C TYR A 296 4.51 -16.28 -7.57
N THR A 297 5.61 -16.94 -7.94
CA THR A 297 5.58 -18.17 -8.76
C THR A 297 4.81 -19.29 -8.07
N GLU A 298 5.11 -19.56 -6.80
CA GLU A 298 4.43 -20.61 -6.04
C GLU A 298 2.95 -20.29 -5.82
N THR A 299 2.63 -19.04 -5.57
CA THR A 299 1.25 -18.61 -5.34
C THR A 299 0.42 -18.69 -6.63
N LEU A 300 1.01 -18.29 -7.77
CA LEU A 300 0.36 -18.45 -9.08
C LEU A 300 0.09 -19.93 -9.39
N ARG A 301 1.06 -20.80 -9.13
CA ARG A 301 0.90 -22.25 -9.28
C ARG A 301 -0.28 -22.82 -8.45
N LYS A 302 -0.42 -22.35 -7.20
CA LYS A 302 -1.56 -22.74 -6.33
C LYS A 302 -2.89 -22.25 -6.91
N PHE A 303 -2.94 -21.02 -7.39
CA PHE A 303 -4.12 -20.46 -8.04
C PHE A 303 -4.51 -21.25 -9.29
N GLU A 304 -3.55 -21.54 -10.16
CA GLU A 304 -3.79 -22.35 -11.36
C GLU A 304 -4.31 -23.75 -11.02
N ALA A 305 -3.73 -24.42 -10.03
CA ALA A 305 -4.19 -25.71 -9.56
C ALA A 305 -5.66 -25.66 -9.04
N ALA A 306 -6.01 -24.60 -8.29
CA ALA A 306 -7.35 -24.40 -7.75
C ALA A 306 -8.40 -24.03 -8.83
N THR A 307 -7.95 -23.52 -9.99
CA THR A 307 -8.83 -23.00 -11.05
C THR A 307 -8.78 -23.77 -12.36
N GLY A 308 -8.31 -25.03 -12.33
CA GLY A 308 -8.35 -25.96 -13.49
C GLY A 308 -7.13 -25.87 -14.41
N GLY A 309 -5.94 -25.63 -13.85
CA GLY A 309 -4.67 -25.61 -14.58
C GLY A 309 -4.33 -24.28 -15.26
N PRO A 310 -3.21 -24.18 -15.98
CA PRO A 310 -2.79 -22.96 -16.67
C PRO A 310 -3.85 -22.49 -17.67
N THR A 311 -3.90 -21.19 -17.94
CA THR A 311 -4.77 -20.62 -18.99
C THR A 311 -4.41 -21.27 -20.31
N GLN A 312 -5.28 -22.16 -20.84
CA GLN A 312 -5.00 -22.84 -22.10
C GLN A 312 -4.93 -21.83 -23.25
N GLN A 313 -3.90 -21.97 -24.05
CA GLN A 313 -3.74 -21.23 -25.29
C GLN A 313 -4.71 -21.86 -26.31
N SER A 314 -5.74 -21.12 -26.72
CA SER A 314 -6.43 -21.44 -27.99
C SER A 314 -5.44 -21.16 -29.13
N HIS A 315 -5.10 -22.21 -29.84
CA HIS A 315 -4.28 -22.16 -31.06
C HIS A 315 -5.02 -21.45 -32.20
#